data_02c39af3748e98f23f6caa90fdf0bf6e
#
_entry.id   02c39af3748e98f23f6caa90fdf0bf6e
#
_cell.length_a   1.000
_cell.length_b   1.000
_cell.length_c   1.000
_cell.angle_alpha   90.00
_cell.angle_beta   90.00
_cell.angle_gamma   90.00
#
_symmetry.space_group_name_H-M   'P 1'
#
loop_
_entity.id
_entity.type
_entity.pdbx_description
1 polymer ?
#
loop_
_entity_poly.entity_id
_entity_poly.type
_entity_poly.pdbx_seq_one_letter_code
_entity_poly.pdbx_strand_id
1 'polypeptide(L)'
;MIQIKNAEHFFEIQKQIKKIPFTQSEGWYKSERLKNTNIHFFVDNEKEVKIAAWGREYKVPFTKKKLLLFKGEALSENIEEKSVIDFYRELTKLDFDGIEIDSNTKYNVDFEIGLRRSGFVRPIGFFSCPLTINFQVQDEHNFNRNWKRNVKKALASELIFEEKKSITEEIKRSIISMFKEMASLKKLGYQIEQESLTYLLNSSQMRLFIVYDKQQRPIAARIIHDNKPFSSDVYAANSIKARDNGATYFMMQKIFEKLKEENYMEFDFGRIPPSNHATDSVYAFKNASRGDRIQYNGEWSCFKSKRLELLLFFYKTFKIKKQRY
;
A
#
# COMPACT_ATOMS: atom_id res chain seq x y z
N MET A 1 9.54 6.66 23.00
CA MET A 1 8.29 6.19 22.35
C MET A 1 7.12 6.42 23.30
N ILE A 2 5.99 6.88 22.78
CA ILE A 2 4.74 7.11 23.53
C ILE A 2 3.64 6.26 22.90
N GLN A 3 2.90 5.51 23.73
CA GLN A 3 1.74 4.75 23.28
C GLN A 3 0.49 5.63 23.43
N ILE A 4 -0.21 5.86 22.33
CA ILE A 4 -1.44 6.66 22.28
C ILE A 4 -2.65 5.72 22.43
N LYS A 5 -3.56 6.06 23.35
CA LYS A 5 -4.75 5.22 23.61
C LYS A 5 -5.92 5.52 22.66
N ASN A 6 -6.01 6.74 22.17
CA ASN A 6 -7.12 7.21 21.34
C ASN A 6 -6.69 7.29 19.87
N ALA A 7 -7.45 6.66 18.98
CA ALA A 7 -7.16 6.67 17.55
C ALA A 7 -7.26 8.08 16.94
N GLU A 8 -8.26 8.87 17.31
CA GLU A 8 -8.43 10.23 16.78
C GLU A 8 -7.24 11.10 17.13
N HIS A 9 -6.81 11.04 18.41
CA HIS A 9 -5.61 11.75 18.87
C HIS A 9 -4.36 11.31 18.13
N PHE A 10 -4.19 10.00 17.89
CA PHE A 10 -3.07 9.50 17.10
C PHE A 10 -3.05 10.07 15.69
N PHE A 11 -4.20 10.05 14.99
CA PHE A 11 -4.25 10.55 13.61
C PHE A 11 -4.06 12.07 13.53
N GLU A 12 -4.48 12.83 14.54
CA GLU A 12 -4.17 14.27 14.61
C GLU A 12 -2.66 14.51 14.76
N ILE A 13 -1.99 13.77 15.64
CA ILE A 13 -0.54 13.84 15.80
C ILE A 13 0.18 13.43 14.50
N GLN A 14 -0.27 12.35 13.86
CA GLN A 14 0.34 11.83 12.62
C GLN A 14 0.32 12.84 11.46
N LYS A 15 -0.64 13.77 11.42
CA LYS A 15 -0.72 14.82 10.38
C LYS A 15 0.50 15.75 10.36
N GLN A 16 1.33 15.77 11.41
CA GLN A 16 2.60 16.50 11.41
C GLN A 16 3.61 15.89 10.42
N ILE A 17 3.41 14.60 10.04
CA ILE A 17 4.25 13.93 9.05
C ILE A 17 3.64 14.16 7.67
N LYS A 18 4.43 14.72 6.77
CA LYS A 18 3.99 15.15 5.45
C LYS A 18 3.59 13.99 4.52
N LYS A 19 4.34 12.87 4.55
CA LYS A 19 4.11 11.70 3.69
C LYS A 19 3.68 10.49 4.52
N ILE A 20 2.37 10.20 4.51
CA ILE A 20 1.77 9.10 5.23
C ILE A 20 1.46 7.98 4.23
N PRO A 21 2.02 6.76 4.38
CA PRO A 21 1.64 5.63 3.54
C PRO A 21 0.15 5.27 3.73
N PHE A 22 -0.55 4.86 2.66
CA PHE A 22 -1.97 4.52 2.75
C PHE A 22 -2.26 3.45 3.82
N THR A 23 -1.34 2.51 4.03
CA THR A 23 -1.44 1.46 5.05
C THR A 23 -1.37 1.98 6.49
N GLN A 24 -0.99 3.24 6.68
CA GLN A 24 -0.96 3.94 7.95
C GLN A 24 -2.03 5.05 8.04
N SER A 25 -2.84 5.24 7.00
CA SER A 25 -3.92 6.22 6.97
C SER A 25 -5.09 5.82 7.87
N GLU A 26 -5.88 6.81 8.27
CA GLU A 26 -7.10 6.61 9.06
C GLU A 26 -8.14 5.75 8.30
N GLY A 27 -8.25 5.94 6.97
CA GLY A 27 -9.15 5.16 6.14
C GLY A 27 -8.79 3.68 6.12
N TRP A 28 -7.51 3.37 6.04
CA TRP A 28 -7.02 1.99 6.12
C TRP A 28 -7.24 1.38 7.50
N TYR A 29 -6.97 2.14 8.57
CA TYR A 29 -7.25 1.74 9.94
C TYR A 29 -8.71 1.36 10.15
N LYS A 30 -9.65 2.19 9.70
CA LYS A 30 -11.09 1.92 9.81
C LYS A 30 -11.48 0.60 9.12
N SER A 31 -10.90 0.31 7.96
CA SER A 31 -11.08 -0.96 7.24
C SER A 31 -10.49 -2.16 7.99
N GLU A 32 -9.30 -2.03 8.59
CA GLU A 32 -8.65 -3.11 9.33
C GLU A 32 -9.30 -3.40 10.68
N ARG A 33 -9.93 -2.40 11.32
CA ARG A 33 -10.64 -2.54 12.59
C ARG A 33 -11.77 -3.57 12.54
N LEU A 34 -12.37 -3.79 11.36
CA LEU A 34 -13.41 -4.80 11.16
C LEU A 34 -12.96 -6.24 11.49
N LYS A 35 -11.67 -6.49 11.46
CA LYS A 35 -11.10 -7.82 11.73
C LYS A 35 -11.05 -8.20 13.22
N ASN A 36 -11.70 -7.41 14.10
CA ASN A 36 -11.73 -7.64 15.56
C ASN A 36 -10.34 -7.88 16.18
N THR A 37 -9.33 -7.15 15.71
CA THR A 37 -7.97 -7.24 16.23
C THR A 37 -7.68 -6.06 17.16
N ASN A 38 -6.91 -6.29 18.22
CA ASN A 38 -6.40 -5.19 19.04
C ASN A 38 -5.42 -4.35 18.22
N ILE A 39 -5.64 -3.06 18.17
CA ILE A 39 -4.78 -2.10 17.48
C ILE A 39 -4.08 -1.21 18.49
N HIS A 40 -2.81 -0.98 18.28
CA HIS A 40 -1.93 -0.17 19.12
C HIS A 40 -1.33 0.95 18.31
N PHE A 41 -1.24 2.14 18.91
CA PHE A 41 -0.75 3.36 18.29
C PHE A 41 0.49 3.85 19.01
N PHE A 42 1.51 4.24 18.27
CA PHE A 42 2.79 4.68 18.81
C PHE A 42 3.33 5.87 18.04
N VAL A 43 3.90 6.83 18.79
CA VAL A 43 4.66 7.95 18.25
C VAL A 43 5.98 8.08 19.02
N ASP A 44 6.99 8.65 18.41
CA ASP A 44 8.25 8.92 19.11
C ASP A 44 8.10 10.13 20.05
N ASN A 45 7.39 11.18 19.60
CA ASN A 45 7.14 12.39 20.34
C ASN A 45 5.80 13.00 19.88
N GLU A 46 5.02 13.62 20.76
CA GLU A 46 3.74 14.24 20.39
C GLU A 46 3.90 15.67 19.83
N LYS A 47 4.95 16.39 20.23
CA LYS A 47 5.18 17.77 19.83
C LYS A 47 5.94 17.92 18.52
N GLU A 48 6.89 17.02 18.28
CA GLU A 48 7.72 17.00 17.08
C GLU A 48 7.83 15.54 16.61
N VAL A 49 6.85 15.12 15.82
CA VAL A 49 6.71 13.71 15.40
C VAL A 49 7.63 13.40 14.24
N LYS A 50 8.56 12.46 14.44
CA LYS A 50 9.42 11.90 13.39
C LYS A 50 8.98 10.49 12.98
N ILE A 51 8.37 9.73 13.90
CA ILE A 51 7.86 8.38 13.68
C ILE A 51 6.45 8.25 14.25
N ALA A 52 5.48 7.88 13.42
CA ALA A 52 4.15 7.50 13.86
C ALA A 52 3.76 6.17 13.21
N ALA A 53 3.36 5.20 14.03
CA ALA A 53 3.01 3.88 13.55
C ALA A 53 1.84 3.30 14.33
N TRP A 54 0.89 2.67 13.63
CA TRP A 54 -0.07 1.78 14.26
C TRP A 54 0.12 0.36 13.78
N GLY A 55 -0.03 -0.57 14.73
CA GLY A 55 0.11 -1.99 14.47
C GLY A 55 -1.03 -2.77 15.11
N ARG A 56 -1.24 -3.98 14.62
CA ARG A 56 -2.26 -4.90 15.13
C ARG A 56 -1.63 -6.05 15.91
N GLU A 57 -2.28 -6.43 16.98
CA GLU A 57 -1.95 -7.67 17.68
C GLU A 57 -2.37 -8.88 16.85
N TYR A 58 -1.49 -9.85 16.73
CA TYR A 58 -1.77 -11.14 16.11
C TYR A 58 -1.45 -12.27 17.07
N LYS A 59 -2.45 -13.09 17.38
CA LYS A 59 -2.26 -14.29 18.19
C LYS A 59 -1.79 -15.43 17.30
N VAL A 60 -0.63 -15.99 17.60
CA VAL A 60 -0.09 -17.13 16.84
C VAL A 60 -0.96 -18.36 17.10
N PRO A 61 -1.57 -18.97 16.08
CA PRO A 61 -2.46 -20.13 16.25
C PRO A 61 -1.81 -21.24 17.05
N PHE A 62 -2.60 -21.89 17.88
CA PHE A 62 -2.19 -23.02 18.75
C PHE A 62 -1.12 -22.68 19.80
N THR A 63 -0.88 -21.39 20.07
CA THR A 63 0.08 -20.92 21.08
C THR A 63 -0.52 -19.79 21.92
N LYS A 64 0.16 -19.44 23.03
CA LYS A 64 -0.15 -18.22 23.81
C LYS A 64 0.64 -17.00 23.31
N LYS A 65 1.36 -17.13 22.19
CA LYS A 65 2.27 -16.13 21.68
C LYS A 65 1.53 -15.02 20.94
N LYS A 66 2.00 -13.79 21.13
CA LYS A 66 1.45 -12.57 20.51
C LYS A 66 2.51 -11.86 19.71
N LEU A 67 2.14 -11.46 18.50
CA LEU A 67 2.96 -10.62 17.64
C LEU A 67 2.33 -9.24 17.51
N LEU A 68 3.16 -8.24 17.34
CA LEU A 68 2.76 -6.91 16.92
C LEU A 68 3.15 -6.71 15.46
N LEU A 69 2.16 -6.52 14.59
CA LEU A 69 2.35 -6.45 13.15
C LEU A 69 2.07 -5.03 12.64
N PHE A 70 3.08 -4.41 12.04
CA PHE A 70 2.96 -3.10 11.39
C PHE A 70 2.93 -3.26 9.87
N LYS A 71 1.98 -2.60 9.24
CA LYS A 71 1.95 -2.40 7.79
C LYS A 71 2.67 -1.09 7.41
N GLY A 72 3.92 -0.99 7.87
CA GLY A 72 4.75 0.19 7.78
C GLY A 72 4.52 1.19 8.90
N GLU A 73 5.06 2.36 8.70
CA GLU A 73 5.04 3.52 9.57
C GLU A 73 4.97 4.79 8.72
N ALA A 74 4.59 5.90 9.32
CA ALA A 74 4.83 7.22 8.76
C ALA A 74 6.16 7.75 9.32
N LEU A 75 7.03 8.24 8.43
CA LEU A 75 8.34 8.77 8.78
C LEU A 75 8.47 10.22 8.31
N SER A 76 9.08 11.06 9.15
CA SER A 76 9.56 12.37 8.73
C SER A 76 10.66 12.23 7.67
N GLU A 77 10.72 13.20 6.74
CA GLU A 77 11.78 13.25 5.72
C GLU A 77 13.17 13.34 6.34
N ASN A 78 13.27 13.97 7.53
CA ASN A 78 14.51 14.19 8.27
C ASN A 78 14.65 13.20 9.44
N ILE A 79 14.34 11.93 9.22
CA ILE A 79 14.51 10.91 10.24
C ILE A 79 15.99 10.68 10.51
N GLU A 80 16.37 10.64 11.79
CA GLU A 80 17.73 10.38 12.24
C GLU A 80 17.85 9.00 12.85
N GLU A 81 19.02 8.37 12.71
CA GLU A 81 19.34 7.07 13.29
C GLU A 81 18.96 6.98 14.77
N LYS A 82 19.29 8.01 15.58
CA LYS A 82 19.00 8.04 17.01
C LYS A 82 17.49 7.94 17.30
N SER A 83 16.67 8.70 16.56
CA SER A 83 15.20 8.64 16.73
C SER A 83 14.65 7.25 16.45
N VAL A 84 15.19 6.58 15.43
CA VAL A 84 14.83 5.20 15.08
C VAL A 84 15.24 4.24 16.21
N ILE A 85 16.46 4.33 16.70
CA ILE A 85 16.97 3.50 17.80
C ILE A 85 16.09 3.65 19.04
N ASP A 86 15.83 4.90 19.45
CA ASP A 86 15.07 5.18 20.68
C ASP A 86 13.63 4.67 20.57
N PHE A 87 12.99 4.85 19.41
CA PHE A 87 11.63 4.37 19.17
C PHE A 87 11.54 2.84 19.17
N TYR A 88 12.36 2.16 18.39
CA TYR A 88 12.25 0.72 18.20
C TYR A 88 12.80 -0.09 19.38
N ARG A 89 13.80 0.42 20.11
CA ARG A 89 14.23 -0.21 21.37
C ARG A 89 13.12 -0.19 22.44
N GLU A 90 12.40 0.92 22.59
CA GLU A 90 11.27 0.97 23.50
C GLU A 90 10.15 0.02 23.04
N LEU A 91 9.91 -0.08 21.73
CA LEU A 91 8.92 -0.99 21.18
C LEU A 91 9.24 -2.48 21.50
N THR A 92 10.53 -2.87 21.47
CA THR A 92 10.92 -4.26 21.81
C THR A 92 10.74 -4.62 23.28
N LYS A 93 10.59 -3.64 24.20
CA LYS A 93 10.32 -3.87 25.62
C LYS A 93 8.85 -4.22 25.91
N LEU A 94 7.95 -3.97 24.98
CA LEU A 94 6.53 -4.28 25.14
C LEU A 94 6.30 -5.79 25.29
N ASP A 95 5.16 -6.16 25.87
CA ASP A 95 4.77 -7.56 26.10
C ASP A 95 4.24 -8.22 24.80
N PHE A 96 5.12 -8.32 23.80
CA PHE A 96 4.93 -9.10 22.58
C PHE A 96 6.08 -10.09 22.43
N ASP A 97 5.79 -11.27 21.88
CA ASP A 97 6.80 -12.30 21.62
C ASP A 97 7.60 -12.01 20.33
N GLY A 98 7.07 -11.15 19.48
CA GLY A 98 7.75 -10.70 18.29
C GLY A 98 7.06 -9.49 17.66
N ILE A 99 7.84 -8.75 16.88
CA ILE A 99 7.40 -7.57 16.14
C ILE A 99 7.78 -7.78 14.68
N GLU A 100 6.83 -7.55 13.79
CA GLU A 100 7.07 -7.55 12.34
C GLU A 100 6.65 -6.21 11.75
N ILE A 101 7.50 -5.69 10.89
CA ILE A 101 7.28 -4.43 10.16
C ILE A 101 7.30 -4.75 8.67
N ASP A 102 6.39 -4.18 7.91
CA ASP A 102 6.29 -4.30 6.46
C ASP A 102 6.19 -2.90 5.84
N SER A 103 7.32 -2.19 5.84
CA SER A 103 7.42 -0.78 5.49
C SER A 103 7.25 -0.50 4.00
N ASN A 104 6.41 0.48 3.68
CA ASN A 104 6.23 1.05 2.34
C ASN A 104 6.79 2.48 2.24
N THR A 105 7.63 2.90 3.18
CA THR A 105 8.36 4.16 3.07
C THR A 105 9.62 3.97 2.22
N LYS A 106 10.06 5.05 1.54
CA LYS A 106 11.28 5.05 0.74
C LYS A 106 12.47 4.62 1.58
N TYR A 107 13.35 3.79 1.02
CA TYR A 107 14.56 3.33 1.69
C TYR A 107 15.37 4.50 2.25
N ASN A 108 15.75 4.36 3.51
CA ASN A 108 16.54 5.33 4.26
C ASN A 108 17.63 4.61 5.07
N VAL A 109 18.86 5.05 4.93
CA VAL A 109 20.03 4.40 5.56
C VAL A 109 19.97 4.51 7.08
N ASP A 110 19.60 5.67 7.62
CA ASP A 110 19.51 5.89 9.07
C ASP A 110 18.42 5.02 9.69
N PHE A 111 17.31 4.84 8.96
CA PHE A 111 16.25 3.92 9.37
C PHE A 111 16.74 2.46 9.42
N GLU A 112 17.49 2.03 8.40
CA GLU A 112 18.07 0.67 8.38
C GLU A 112 19.06 0.46 9.51
N ILE A 113 20.01 1.39 9.71
CA ILE A 113 21.00 1.30 10.78
C ILE A 113 20.31 1.30 12.15
N GLY A 114 19.34 2.19 12.34
CA GLY A 114 18.60 2.30 13.58
C GLY A 114 17.84 1.02 13.94
N LEU A 115 17.15 0.38 12.97
CA LEU A 115 16.49 -0.89 13.17
C LEU A 115 17.48 -2.02 13.54
N ARG A 116 18.59 -2.15 12.82
CA ARG A 116 19.64 -3.15 13.13
C ARG A 116 20.19 -2.97 14.53
N ARG A 117 20.47 -1.74 14.93
CA ARG A 117 20.95 -1.39 16.28
C ARG A 117 19.88 -1.60 17.38
N SER A 118 18.62 -1.69 16.98
CA SER A 118 17.50 -2.00 17.86
C SER A 118 17.16 -3.49 17.91
N GLY A 119 17.97 -4.36 17.26
CA GLY A 119 17.82 -5.81 17.30
C GLY A 119 16.88 -6.36 16.22
N PHE A 120 16.43 -5.54 15.27
CA PHE A 120 15.66 -6.03 14.14
C PHE A 120 16.57 -6.61 13.06
N VAL A 121 16.06 -7.64 12.38
CA VAL A 121 16.73 -8.31 11.27
C VAL A 121 15.82 -8.32 10.04
N ARG A 122 16.43 -8.38 8.86
CA ARG A 122 15.65 -8.60 7.63
C ARG A 122 15.29 -10.07 7.53
N PRO A 123 13.97 -10.40 7.40
CA PRO A 123 13.57 -11.77 7.16
C PRO A 123 13.97 -12.20 5.75
N ILE A 124 14.13 -13.51 5.56
CA ILE A 124 14.30 -14.08 4.22
C ILE A 124 12.92 -14.15 3.56
N GLY A 125 12.76 -13.51 2.40
CA GLY A 125 11.49 -13.51 1.68
C GLY A 125 11.44 -12.57 0.50
N PHE A 126 10.30 -12.57 -0.21
CA PHE A 126 10.10 -11.75 -1.41
C PHE A 126 10.06 -10.24 -1.14
N PHE A 127 9.62 -9.86 0.04
CA PHE A 127 9.36 -8.47 0.41
C PHE A 127 10.40 -7.89 1.36
N SER A 128 11.52 -8.60 1.55
CA SER A 128 12.62 -8.08 2.37
C SER A 128 13.15 -6.75 1.84
N CYS A 129 13.21 -6.60 0.52
CA CYS A 129 13.62 -5.37 -0.17
C CYS A 129 12.67 -5.06 -1.32
N PRO A 130 11.40 -4.69 -1.04
CA PRO A 130 10.41 -4.47 -2.08
C PRO A 130 10.70 -3.21 -2.87
N LEU A 131 10.34 -3.24 -4.16
CA LEU A 131 10.48 -2.13 -5.10
C LEU A 131 9.13 -1.52 -5.41
N THR A 132 9.13 -0.24 -5.76
CA THR A 132 8.01 0.48 -6.34
C THR A 132 8.45 1.29 -7.56
N ILE A 133 7.48 1.88 -8.26
CA ILE A 133 7.70 2.94 -9.24
C ILE A 133 7.03 4.19 -8.73
N ASN A 134 7.81 5.25 -8.55
CA ASN A 134 7.36 6.57 -8.18
C ASN A 134 7.33 7.47 -9.42
N PHE A 135 6.16 8.03 -9.73
CA PHE A 135 5.96 8.86 -10.90
C PHE A 135 5.92 10.34 -10.48
N GLN A 136 6.78 11.15 -11.11
CA GLN A 136 6.81 12.60 -10.90
C GLN A 136 5.68 13.23 -11.70
N VAL A 137 4.65 13.70 -11.00
CA VAL A 137 3.39 14.15 -11.62
C VAL A 137 3.56 15.47 -12.36
N GLN A 138 4.43 16.35 -11.84
CA GLN A 138 4.64 17.68 -12.42
C GLN A 138 5.55 17.68 -13.65
N ASP A 139 6.35 16.63 -13.84
CA ASP A 139 7.25 16.52 -14.98
C ASP A 139 6.50 16.37 -16.30
N GLU A 140 7.22 16.48 -17.42
CA GLU A 140 6.69 16.13 -18.72
C GLU A 140 6.43 14.62 -18.82
N HIS A 141 5.20 14.24 -19.16
CA HIS A 141 4.78 12.85 -19.22
C HIS A 141 5.31 12.14 -20.47
N ASN A 142 6.50 11.57 -20.35
CA ASN A 142 7.15 10.85 -21.45
C ASN A 142 6.89 9.33 -21.39
N PHE A 143 5.64 8.93 -21.48
CA PHE A 143 5.25 7.52 -21.48
C PHE A 143 5.89 6.72 -22.62
N ASN A 144 6.12 5.41 -22.41
CA ASN A 144 6.69 4.56 -23.43
C ASN A 144 5.71 4.29 -24.61
N ARG A 145 6.23 3.68 -25.69
CA ARG A 145 5.44 3.40 -26.91
C ARG A 145 4.21 2.50 -26.63
N ASN A 146 4.34 1.53 -25.74
CA ASN A 146 3.24 0.64 -25.39
C ASN A 146 2.10 1.39 -24.68
N TRP A 147 2.44 2.31 -23.75
CA TRP A 147 1.47 3.17 -23.09
C TRP A 147 0.70 4.01 -24.10
N LYS A 148 1.44 4.77 -24.93
CA LYS A 148 0.85 5.65 -25.96
C LYS A 148 -0.09 4.88 -26.91
N ARG A 149 0.31 3.66 -27.33
CA ARG A 149 -0.52 2.79 -28.18
C ARG A 149 -1.83 2.39 -27.48
N ASN A 150 -1.78 2.01 -26.21
CA ASN A 150 -2.98 1.61 -25.47
C ASN A 150 -3.91 2.77 -25.19
N VAL A 151 -3.39 3.96 -24.91
CA VAL A 151 -4.20 5.18 -24.77
C VAL A 151 -4.89 5.53 -26.10
N LYS A 152 -4.18 5.47 -27.23
CA LYS A 152 -4.79 5.67 -28.55
C LYS A 152 -5.93 4.69 -28.82
N LYS A 153 -5.76 3.42 -28.43
CA LYS A 153 -6.80 2.39 -28.53
C LYS A 153 -8.02 2.73 -27.67
N ALA A 154 -7.80 3.19 -26.46
CA ALA A 154 -8.86 3.58 -25.54
C ALA A 154 -9.68 4.76 -26.04
N LEU A 155 -9.01 5.77 -26.60
CA LEU A 155 -9.66 6.94 -27.24
C LEU A 155 -10.56 6.49 -28.42
N ALA A 156 -10.08 5.58 -29.25
CA ALA A 156 -10.88 5.01 -30.37
C ALA A 156 -12.06 4.15 -29.89
N SER A 157 -12.05 3.71 -28.62
CA SER A 157 -13.13 2.90 -28.01
C SER A 157 -14.18 3.76 -27.29
N GLU A 158 -14.10 5.09 -27.38
CA GLU A 158 -15.04 6.03 -26.77
C GLU A 158 -15.23 5.80 -25.25
N LEU A 159 -14.15 5.55 -24.53
CA LEU A 159 -14.18 5.32 -23.09
C LEU A 159 -14.44 6.63 -22.35
N ILE A 160 -15.22 6.55 -21.27
CA ILE A 160 -15.58 7.67 -20.40
C ILE A 160 -14.85 7.51 -19.08
N PHE A 161 -14.13 8.55 -18.64
CA PHE A 161 -13.42 8.58 -17.35
C PHE A 161 -14.15 9.49 -16.37
N GLU A 162 -14.38 9.00 -15.16
CA GLU A 162 -15.00 9.75 -14.08
C GLU A 162 -14.31 9.57 -12.74
N GLU A 163 -14.21 10.64 -11.97
CA GLU A 163 -13.96 10.58 -10.52
C GLU A 163 -15.30 10.54 -9.78
N LYS A 164 -15.53 9.52 -8.97
CA LYS A 164 -16.76 9.37 -8.19
C LYS A 164 -16.65 10.04 -6.83
N LYS A 165 -17.43 11.10 -6.63
CA LYS A 165 -17.59 11.78 -5.33
C LYS A 165 -18.66 11.12 -4.46
N SER A 166 -19.70 10.58 -5.08
CA SER A 166 -20.77 9.81 -4.41
C SER A 166 -20.67 8.34 -4.82
N ILE A 167 -20.69 7.45 -3.85
CA ILE A 167 -20.45 6.02 -4.05
C ILE A 167 -21.69 5.26 -3.68
N THR A 168 -22.42 4.77 -4.69
CA THR A 168 -23.64 3.98 -4.54
C THR A 168 -23.32 2.49 -4.30
N GLU A 169 -24.29 1.73 -3.79
CA GLU A 169 -24.17 0.28 -3.63
C GLU A 169 -23.98 -0.44 -4.97
N GLU A 170 -24.51 0.10 -6.06
CA GLU A 170 -24.32 -0.44 -7.40
C GLU A 170 -22.85 -0.29 -7.84
N ILE A 171 -22.25 0.86 -7.61
CA ILE A 171 -20.81 1.09 -7.89
C ILE A 171 -19.94 0.12 -7.08
N LYS A 172 -20.22 -0.07 -5.79
CA LYS A 172 -19.48 -1.01 -4.94
C LYS A 172 -19.57 -2.44 -5.47
N ARG A 173 -20.79 -2.89 -5.81
CA ARG A 173 -21.01 -4.22 -6.40
C ARG A 173 -20.25 -4.40 -7.72
N SER A 174 -20.25 -3.39 -8.57
CA SER A 174 -19.50 -3.40 -9.83
C SER A 174 -18.00 -3.52 -9.61
N ILE A 175 -17.43 -2.79 -8.65
CA ILE A 175 -16.00 -2.89 -8.29
C ILE A 175 -15.66 -4.29 -7.80
N ILE A 176 -16.47 -4.85 -6.91
CA ILE A 176 -16.27 -6.21 -6.37
C ILE A 176 -16.35 -7.25 -7.48
N SER A 177 -17.31 -7.12 -8.40
CA SER A 177 -17.45 -8.02 -9.55
C SER A 177 -16.21 -7.98 -10.45
N MET A 178 -15.74 -6.79 -10.81
CA MET A 178 -14.51 -6.62 -11.60
C MET A 178 -13.27 -7.17 -10.86
N PHE A 179 -13.22 -7.00 -9.53
CA PHE A 179 -12.13 -7.54 -8.73
C PHE A 179 -12.15 -9.06 -8.70
N LYS A 180 -13.32 -9.68 -8.54
CA LYS A 180 -13.48 -11.14 -8.60
C LYS A 180 -13.06 -11.70 -9.96
N GLU A 181 -13.50 -11.06 -11.05
CA GLU A 181 -13.10 -11.43 -12.42
C GLU A 181 -11.56 -11.37 -12.59
N MET A 182 -10.95 -10.26 -12.17
CA MET A 182 -9.50 -10.08 -12.22
C MET A 182 -8.77 -11.10 -11.33
N ALA A 183 -9.27 -11.37 -10.13
CA ALA A 183 -8.67 -12.31 -9.19
C ALA A 183 -8.70 -13.75 -9.73
N SER A 184 -9.82 -14.14 -10.34
CA SER A 184 -9.95 -15.45 -11.00
C SER A 184 -8.94 -15.61 -12.13
N LEU A 185 -8.84 -14.61 -13.02
CA LEU A 185 -7.91 -14.64 -14.16
C LEU A 185 -6.43 -14.67 -13.74
N LYS A 186 -6.08 -13.97 -12.66
CA LYS A 186 -4.70 -13.89 -12.17
C LYS A 186 -4.38 -14.90 -11.08
N LYS A 187 -5.34 -15.75 -10.69
CA LYS A 187 -5.23 -16.70 -9.57
C LYS A 187 -4.74 -16.01 -8.28
N LEU A 188 -5.31 -14.83 -7.98
CA LEU A 188 -4.96 -14.09 -6.77
C LEU A 188 -5.52 -14.81 -5.54
N GLY A 189 -4.69 -14.97 -4.51
CA GLY A 189 -5.06 -15.65 -3.26
C GLY A 189 -5.85 -14.78 -2.27
N TYR A 190 -6.35 -13.61 -2.68
CA TYR A 190 -7.11 -12.69 -1.82
C TYR A 190 -8.30 -12.08 -2.57
N GLN A 191 -9.31 -11.69 -1.80
CA GLN A 191 -10.50 -10.99 -2.29
C GLN A 191 -10.70 -9.72 -1.45
N ILE A 192 -11.35 -8.73 -2.05
CA ILE A 192 -11.81 -7.55 -1.31
C ILE A 192 -13.20 -7.85 -0.77
N GLU A 193 -13.36 -7.72 0.55
CA GLU A 193 -14.66 -7.82 1.20
C GLU A 193 -15.44 -6.51 1.01
N GLN A 194 -16.75 -6.63 0.81
CA GLN A 194 -17.61 -5.46 0.53
C GLN A 194 -17.60 -4.46 1.68
N GLU A 195 -17.58 -4.93 2.91
CA GLU A 195 -17.57 -4.08 4.09
C GLU A 195 -16.26 -3.30 4.20
N SER A 196 -15.12 -3.97 4.04
CA SER A 196 -13.79 -3.33 4.00
C SER A 196 -13.70 -2.28 2.89
N LEU A 197 -14.21 -2.59 1.70
CA LEU A 197 -14.27 -1.64 0.59
C LEU A 197 -15.14 -0.42 0.95
N THR A 198 -16.28 -0.63 1.62
CA THR A 198 -17.19 0.45 2.03
C THR A 198 -16.49 1.43 2.99
N TYR A 199 -15.81 0.92 4.02
CA TYR A 199 -15.07 1.78 4.96
C TYR A 199 -13.93 2.54 4.28
N LEU A 200 -13.23 1.87 3.38
CA LEU A 200 -12.16 2.51 2.63
C LEU A 200 -12.67 3.66 1.77
N LEU A 201 -13.75 3.42 1.02
CA LEU A 201 -14.34 4.41 0.12
C LEU A 201 -15.07 5.56 0.83
N ASN A 202 -15.49 5.36 2.07
CA ASN A 202 -16.06 6.43 2.89
C ASN A 202 -15.01 7.34 3.52
N SER A 203 -13.72 7.03 3.37
CA SER A 203 -12.64 7.88 3.84
C SER A 203 -12.42 9.07 2.90
N SER A 204 -12.30 10.27 3.46
CA SER A 204 -11.93 11.47 2.70
C SER A 204 -10.52 11.40 2.08
N GLN A 205 -9.69 10.48 2.57
CA GLN A 205 -8.34 10.25 2.05
C GLN A 205 -8.30 9.26 0.87
N MET A 206 -9.46 8.77 0.40
CA MET A 206 -9.53 7.83 -0.70
C MET A 206 -10.35 8.39 -1.85
N ARG A 207 -9.80 8.33 -3.05
CA ARG A 207 -10.45 8.79 -4.27
C ARG A 207 -10.72 7.62 -5.19
N LEU A 208 -11.92 7.56 -5.74
CA LEU A 208 -12.36 6.50 -6.66
C LEU A 208 -12.48 7.04 -8.08
N PHE A 209 -11.80 6.38 -9.01
CA PHE A 209 -11.89 6.63 -10.44
C PHE A 209 -12.46 5.41 -11.15
N ILE A 210 -13.34 5.66 -12.12
CA ILE A 210 -13.99 4.61 -12.90
C ILE A 210 -13.87 4.96 -14.39
N VAL A 211 -13.63 3.94 -15.20
CA VAL A 211 -13.76 4.02 -16.66
C VAL A 211 -14.96 3.20 -17.09
N TYR A 212 -15.81 3.82 -17.89
CA TYR A 212 -16.98 3.22 -18.50
C TYR A 212 -16.74 2.99 -19.99
N ASP A 213 -17.41 1.97 -20.52
CA ASP A 213 -17.54 1.80 -21.97
C ASP A 213 -18.65 2.71 -22.54
N LYS A 214 -18.80 2.73 -23.86
CA LYS A 214 -19.83 3.52 -24.56
C LYS A 214 -21.27 3.15 -24.19
N GLN A 215 -21.50 1.98 -23.57
CA GLN A 215 -22.80 1.57 -23.04
C GLN A 215 -22.96 1.93 -21.55
N GLN A 216 -22.15 2.82 -21.02
CA GLN A 216 -22.16 3.24 -19.61
C GLN A 216 -21.91 2.10 -18.60
N ARG A 217 -21.28 0.99 -19.01
CA ARG A 217 -20.93 -0.10 -18.11
C ARG A 217 -19.53 0.15 -17.53
N PRO A 218 -19.33 0.05 -16.20
CA PRO A 218 -18.04 0.19 -15.59
C PRO A 218 -17.15 -0.99 -15.99
N ILE A 219 -15.96 -0.70 -16.56
CA ILE A 219 -15.02 -1.72 -17.04
C ILE A 219 -13.68 -1.70 -16.29
N ALA A 220 -13.33 -0.58 -15.68
CA ALA A 220 -12.16 -0.47 -14.82
C ALA A 220 -12.44 0.47 -13.66
N ALA A 221 -11.86 0.18 -12.49
CA ALA A 221 -11.90 1.03 -11.31
C ALA A 221 -10.53 1.12 -10.65
N ARG A 222 -10.23 2.27 -10.05
CA ARG A 222 -9.02 2.50 -9.28
C ARG A 222 -9.30 3.35 -8.06
N ILE A 223 -8.76 2.91 -6.93
CA ILE A 223 -8.78 3.65 -5.68
C ILE A 223 -7.36 4.12 -5.42
N ILE A 224 -7.19 5.42 -5.21
CA ILE A 224 -5.93 6.01 -4.81
C ILE A 224 -6.04 6.63 -3.44
N HIS A 225 -4.94 6.66 -2.71
CA HIS A 225 -4.81 7.39 -1.45
C HIS A 225 -4.41 8.83 -1.74
N ASP A 226 -5.14 9.74 -1.13
CA ASP A 226 -4.94 11.17 -1.21
C ASP A 226 -4.20 11.64 0.04
N ASN A 227 -2.93 11.94 -0.10
CA ASN A 227 -2.08 12.53 0.92
C ASN A 227 -1.31 13.71 0.31
N LYS A 228 -2.04 14.70 -0.18
CA LYS A 228 -1.48 15.86 -0.91
C LYS A 228 -0.28 16.47 -0.16
N PRO A 229 0.86 16.73 -0.84
CA PRO A 229 1.08 16.68 -2.30
C PRO A 229 1.47 15.31 -2.87
N PHE A 230 1.30 14.24 -2.15
CA PHE A 230 1.58 12.86 -2.54
C PHE A 230 0.29 12.10 -2.80
N SER A 231 0.37 11.09 -3.66
CA SER A 231 -0.72 10.13 -3.85
C SER A 231 -0.16 8.74 -4.09
N SER A 232 -0.93 7.71 -3.82
CA SER A 232 -0.49 6.33 -4.04
C SER A 232 -1.62 5.41 -4.48
N ASP A 233 -1.25 4.36 -5.23
CA ASP A 233 -2.16 3.32 -5.68
C ASP A 233 -2.56 2.41 -4.51
N VAL A 234 -3.85 2.21 -4.33
CA VAL A 234 -4.39 1.34 -3.26
C VAL A 234 -4.98 0.07 -3.85
N TYR A 235 -5.97 0.20 -4.73
CA TYR A 235 -6.62 -0.91 -5.41
C TYR A 235 -6.91 -0.59 -6.87
N ALA A 236 -6.78 -1.62 -7.71
CA ALA A 236 -7.17 -1.59 -9.10
C ALA A 236 -8.02 -2.81 -9.44
N ALA A 237 -9.14 -2.61 -10.10
CA ALA A 237 -9.99 -3.66 -10.64
C ALA A 237 -10.20 -3.42 -12.14
N ASN A 238 -10.00 -4.47 -12.94
CA ASN A 238 -10.09 -4.38 -14.39
C ASN A 238 -10.80 -5.61 -14.93
N SER A 239 -11.84 -5.40 -15.72
CA SER A 239 -12.50 -6.45 -16.49
C SER A 239 -11.61 -6.93 -17.66
N ILE A 240 -11.96 -8.04 -18.29
CA ILE A 240 -11.34 -8.49 -19.56
C ILE A 240 -11.48 -7.38 -20.61
N LYS A 241 -12.66 -6.80 -20.72
CA LYS A 241 -12.94 -5.72 -21.68
C LYS A 241 -12.02 -4.50 -21.48
N ALA A 242 -11.70 -4.16 -20.23
CA ALA A 242 -10.76 -3.07 -19.93
C ALA A 242 -9.36 -3.31 -20.50
N ARG A 243 -8.89 -4.55 -20.46
CA ARG A 243 -7.59 -4.95 -21.02
C ARG A 243 -7.59 -4.85 -22.54
N ASP A 244 -8.66 -5.33 -23.16
CA ASP A 244 -8.78 -5.32 -24.62
C ASP A 244 -8.83 -3.89 -25.17
N ASN A 245 -9.40 -2.94 -24.43
CA ASN A 245 -9.56 -1.57 -24.86
C ASN A 245 -8.48 -0.60 -24.35
N GLY A 246 -7.46 -1.06 -23.63
CA GLY A 246 -6.41 -0.20 -23.07
C GLY A 246 -6.89 0.73 -21.95
N ALA A 247 -8.04 0.45 -21.32
CA ALA A 247 -8.68 1.30 -20.33
C ALA A 247 -7.81 1.62 -19.12
N THR A 248 -6.96 0.67 -18.68
CA THR A 248 -6.05 0.88 -17.53
C THR A 248 -5.03 1.99 -17.82
N TYR A 249 -4.45 2.03 -19.01
CA TYR A 249 -3.48 3.06 -19.40
C TYR A 249 -4.16 4.42 -19.55
N PHE A 250 -5.33 4.45 -20.17
CA PHE A 250 -6.15 5.64 -20.30
C PHE A 250 -6.55 6.21 -18.93
N MET A 251 -7.05 5.36 -18.03
CA MET A 251 -7.42 5.76 -16.66
C MET A 251 -6.24 6.41 -15.94
N MET A 252 -5.06 5.75 -15.97
CA MET A 252 -3.89 6.29 -15.29
C MET A 252 -3.42 7.62 -15.89
N GLN A 253 -3.45 7.75 -17.21
CA GLN A 253 -3.11 9.01 -17.84
C GLN A 253 -4.07 10.12 -17.37
N LYS A 254 -5.38 9.86 -17.34
CA LYS A 254 -6.39 10.82 -16.86
C LYS A 254 -6.22 11.15 -15.37
N ILE A 255 -5.85 10.17 -14.56
CA ILE A 255 -5.51 10.41 -13.15
C ILE A 255 -4.29 11.33 -13.04
N PHE A 256 -3.22 11.10 -13.79
CA PHE A 256 -2.03 11.96 -13.77
C PHE A 256 -2.30 13.38 -14.28
N GLU A 257 -3.07 13.53 -15.35
CA GLU A 257 -3.50 14.84 -15.84
C GLU A 257 -4.22 15.60 -14.72
N LYS A 258 -5.18 14.95 -14.05
CA LYS A 258 -5.95 15.55 -12.94
C LYS A 258 -5.07 15.85 -11.71
N LEU A 259 -4.20 14.95 -11.30
CA LEU A 259 -3.28 15.17 -10.19
C LEU A 259 -2.32 16.32 -10.48
N LYS A 260 -1.88 16.48 -11.74
CA LYS A 260 -1.04 17.59 -12.18
C LYS A 260 -1.77 18.94 -12.07
N GLU A 261 -3.00 19.01 -12.53
CA GLU A 261 -3.87 20.20 -12.39
C GLU A 261 -4.11 20.56 -10.92
N GLU A 262 -4.18 19.58 -10.05
CA GLU A 262 -4.39 19.76 -8.61
C GLU A 262 -3.08 19.98 -7.82
N ASN A 263 -1.92 20.11 -8.50
CA ASN A 263 -0.59 20.35 -7.90
C ASN A 263 -0.10 19.23 -6.98
N TYR A 264 -0.33 17.96 -7.35
CA TYR A 264 0.37 16.83 -6.73
C TYR A 264 1.79 16.73 -7.29
N MET A 265 2.73 16.31 -6.45
CA MET A 265 4.15 16.15 -6.83
C MET A 265 4.44 14.72 -7.29
N GLU A 266 4.01 13.74 -6.52
CA GLU A 266 4.37 12.36 -6.72
C GLU A 266 3.16 11.43 -6.69
N PHE A 267 3.23 10.36 -7.50
CA PHE A 267 2.33 9.22 -7.44
C PHE A 267 3.11 7.92 -7.27
N ASP A 268 2.88 7.23 -6.16
CA ASP A 268 3.48 5.93 -5.89
C ASP A 268 2.58 4.80 -6.41
N PHE A 269 3.06 4.04 -7.37
CA PHE A 269 2.32 2.90 -7.94
C PHE A 269 2.20 1.69 -7.00
N GLY A 270 2.82 1.73 -5.81
CA GLY A 270 2.92 0.60 -4.91
C GLY A 270 3.81 -0.52 -5.44
N ARG A 271 3.95 -1.55 -4.64
CA ARG A 271 4.91 -2.63 -4.85
C ARG A 271 4.86 -3.25 -6.25
N ILE A 272 6.04 -3.55 -6.75
CA ILE A 272 6.27 -4.28 -8.00
C ILE A 272 7.06 -5.55 -7.69
N PRO A 273 6.62 -6.72 -8.15
CA PRO A 273 7.39 -7.95 -8.11
C PRO A 273 8.04 -8.23 -9.48
N PRO A 274 9.17 -7.57 -9.84
CA PRO A 274 9.83 -7.86 -11.10
C PRO A 274 10.28 -9.33 -11.11
N SER A 275 9.86 -10.09 -12.12
CA SER A 275 10.16 -11.51 -12.27
C SER A 275 10.55 -11.83 -13.71
N ASN A 276 11.09 -13.04 -13.92
CA ASN A 276 11.40 -13.55 -15.26
C ASN A 276 10.17 -14.13 -15.97
N HIS A 277 9.00 -14.11 -15.34
CA HIS A 277 7.78 -14.62 -15.95
C HIS A 277 7.26 -13.62 -16.99
N ALA A 278 7.00 -14.09 -18.20
CA ALA A 278 6.38 -13.29 -19.26
C ALA A 278 5.00 -12.72 -18.86
N THR A 279 4.39 -13.30 -17.82
CA THR A 279 3.10 -12.88 -17.23
C THR A 279 3.21 -11.74 -16.23
N ASP A 280 4.40 -11.19 -15.97
CA ASP A 280 4.57 -10.03 -15.07
C ASP A 280 4.05 -8.73 -15.69
N SER A 281 2.76 -8.77 -16.00
CA SER A 281 2.04 -7.64 -16.60
C SER A 281 1.95 -6.42 -15.67
N VAL A 282 2.06 -6.62 -14.35
CA VAL A 282 1.97 -5.54 -13.36
C VAL A 282 3.23 -4.67 -13.40
N TYR A 283 4.40 -5.32 -13.36
CA TYR A 283 5.66 -4.59 -13.49
C TYR A 283 5.77 -3.90 -14.86
N ALA A 284 5.50 -4.63 -15.94
CA ALA A 284 5.56 -4.08 -17.29
C ALA A 284 4.63 -2.86 -17.47
N PHE A 285 3.41 -2.91 -16.89
CA PHE A 285 2.47 -1.80 -16.89
C PHE A 285 3.02 -0.59 -16.14
N LYS A 286 3.42 -0.75 -14.87
CA LYS A 286 3.92 0.34 -14.03
C LYS A 286 5.20 0.96 -14.62
N ASN A 287 6.13 0.12 -15.07
CA ASN A 287 7.39 0.56 -15.69
C ASN A 287 7.19 1.32 -17.03
N ALA A 288 6.06 1.09 -17.70
CA ALA A 288 5.72 1.80 -18.92
C ALA A 288 5.42 3.30 -18.71
N SER A 289 5.16 3.73 -17.47
CA SER A 289 5.06 5.14 -17.08
C SER A 289 6.39 5.88 -17.15
N ARG A 290 7.52 5.15 -17.08
CA ARG A 290 8.88 5.70 -16.95
C ARG A 290 9.14 6.47 -15.65
N GLY A 291 8.37 6.20 -14.60
CA GLY A 291 8.67 6.70 -13.25
C GLY A 291 9.94 6.06 -12.67
N ASP A 292 10.42 6.64 -11.59
CA ASP A 292 11.63 6.23 -10.88
C ASP A 292 11.42 4.90 -10.16
N ARG A 293 12.36 3.97 -10.30
CA ARG A 293 12.38 2.72 -9.54
C ARG A 293 12.98 2.98 -8.17
N ILE A 294 12.19 2.79 -7.13
CA ILE A 294 12.57 3.09 -5.75
C ILE A 294 12.46 1.83 -4.90
N GLN A 295 13.42 1.63 -4.01
CA GLN A 295 13.35 0.61 -2.97
C GLN A 295 12.59 1.17 -1.76
N TYR A 296 11.73 0.34 -1.16
CA TYR A 296 11.17 0.60 0.16
C TYR A 296 12.07 0.09 1.28
N ASN A 297 11.83 0.57 2.50
CA ASN A 297 12.47 0.05 3.69
C ASN A 297 12.15 -1.44 3.93
N GLY A 298 10.99 -1.91 3.47
CA GLY A 298 10.65 -3.33 3.39
C GLY A 298 10.40 -4.04 4.71
N GLU A 299 10.61 -5.37 4.72
CA GLU A 299 10.30 -6.21 5.86
C GLU A 299 11.42 -6.24 6.88
N TRP A 300 11.00 -6.19 8.16
CA TRP A 300 11.85 -6.32 9.33
C TRP A 300 11.17 -7.15 10.39
N SER A 301 11.94 -7.86 11.20
CA SER A 301 11.42 -8.63 12.32
C SER A 301 12.35 -8.63 13.52
N CYS A 302 11.76 -8.66 14.71
CA CYS A 302 12.46 -8.85 15.98
C CYS A 302 11.65 -9.83 16.83
N PHE A 303 12.26 -10.96 17.23
CA PHE A 303 11.60 -11.99 18.02
C PHE A 303 12.35 -12.22 19.33
N LYS A 304 11.62 -12.35 20.45
CA LYS A 304 12.18 -12.72 21.75
C LYS A 304 12.67 -14.19 21.81
N SER A 305 12.19 -15.03 20.90
CA SER A 305 12.51 -16.45 20.84
C SER A 305 12.95 -16.89 19.46
N LYS A 306 14.17 -17.44 19.35
CA LYS A 306 14.68 -18.05 18.11
C LYS A 306 13.81 -19.20 17.59
N ARG A 307 13.14 -19.95 18.53
CA ARG A 307 12.22 -21.03 18.14
C ARG A 307 10.99 -20.48 17.42
N LEU A 308 10.43 -19.36 17.90
CA LEU A 308 9.30 -18.70 17.26
C LEU A 308 9.69 -18.13 15.90
N GLU A 309 10.84 -17.48 15.82
CA GLU A 309 11.40 -16.95 14.56
C GLU A 309 11.53 -18.07 13.51
N LEU A 310 12.12 -19.21 13.89
CA LEU A 310 12.31 -20.36 13.01
C LEU A 310 10.97 -20.97 12.56
N LEU A 311 10.00 -21.10 13.47
CA LEU A 311 8.65 -21.59 13.14
C LEU A 311 7.96 -20.70 12.12
N LEU A 312 8.00 -19.38 12.32
CA LEU A 312 7.41 -18.42 11.40
C LEU A 312 8.16 -18.35 10.06
N PHE A 313 9.49 -18.52 10.08
CA PHE A 313 10.29 -18.66 8.87
C PHE A 313 9.82 -19.85 8.01
N PHE A 314 9.68 -21.02 8.60
CA PHE A 314 9.17 -22.20 7.89
C PHE A 314 7.74 -21.98 7.38
N TYR A 315 6.84 -21.46 8.23
CA TYR A 315 5.47 -21.17 7.84
C TYR A 315 5.41 -20.20 6.63
N LYS A 316 6.16 -19.09 6.69
CA LYS A 316 6.24 -18.12 5.58
C LYS A 316 6.84 -18.74 4.31
N THR A 317 7.88 -19.56 4.45
CA THR A 317 8.52 -20.23 3.31
C THR A 317 7.55 -21.18 2.59
N PHE A 318 6.76 -21.96 3.34
CA PHE A 318 5.72 -22.83 2.76
C PHE A 318 4.61 -22.01 2.09
N LYS A 319 4.16 -20.93 2.73
CA LYS A 319 3.13 -20.05 2.17
C LYS A 319 3.60 -19.37 0.88
N ILE A 320 4.85 -18.90 0.85
CA ILE A 320 5.47 -18.28 -0.32
C ILE A 320 5.59 -19.27 -1.47
N LYS A 321 6.00 -20.52 -1.20
CA LYS A 321 6.05 -21.57 -2.24
C LYS A 321 4.69 -21.82 -2.90
N LYS A 322 3.59 -21.79 -2.10
CA LYS A 322 2.22 -21.92 -2.64
C LYS A 322 1.76 -20.75 -3.51
N GLN A 323 2.36 -19.56 -3.36
CA GLN A 323 2.01 -18.37 -4.13
C GLN A 323 2.85 -18.22 -5.42
N ARG A 324 3.88 -19.08 -5.61
CA ARG A 324 4.77 -19.05 -6.78
C ARG A 324 4.22 -19.80 -7.99
N TYR A 325 3.11 -20.55 -7.84
CA TYR A 325 2.55 -21.40 -8.90
C TYR A 325 1.10 -20.97 -9.25
#